data_00e1e6ea4539bc55a1a87523e7d7fb91
#
_entry.id   00e1e6ea4539bc55a1a87523e7d7fb91
#
_cell.length_a   1.000
_cell.length_b   1.000
_cell.length_c   1.000
_cell.angle_alpha   90.00
_cell.angle_beta   90.00
_cell.angle_gamma   90.00
#
_symmetry.space_group_name_H-M   'P 1'
#
loop_
_entity.id
_entity.type
_entity.pdbx_description
1 polymer ?
#
loop_
_entity_poly.entity_id
_entity_poly.type
_entity_poly.pdbx_seq_one_letter_code
_entity_poly.pdbx_strand_id
1 'polypeptide(L)'
;MGAWGSGSFENDHAADWLAELGTIAPDDLTKIFGQAADDPAYFEAPAASVVVAAAEVVAALNGAPSKGTPPEIVKWTTNRQAPTPELKALALRALDRVRKNSELKDLWLEADGLNDWTAAIQDLQTRVGSYSAYRIVSGIARFNN
;
A
#
# COMPACT_ATOMS: atom_id res chain seq x y z
N MET A 1 -3.35 -17.31 11.30
CA MET A 1 -3.25 -15.89 10.93
C MET A 1 -3.67 -15.61 9.50
N GLY A 2 -3.86 -16.59 8.67
CA GLY A 2 -4.25 -16.43 7.28
C GLY A 2 -3.15 -15.90 6.36
N ALA A 3 -1.96 -15.65 6.88
CA ALA A 3 -0.82 -15.22 6.08
C ALA A 3 0.07 -16.42 5.74
N TRP A 4 0.53 -16.46 4.49
CA TRP A 4 1.45 -17.49 4.03
C TRP A 4 2.81 -16.93 3.63
N GLY A 5 3.04 -15.64 3.86
CA GLY A 5 4.30 -14.96 3.64
C GLY A 5 4.23 -13.52 4.09
N SER A 6 5.34 -12.81 4.03
CA SER A 6 5.44 -11.40 4.45
C SER A 6 5.07 -10.41 3.34
N GLY A 7 4.82 -10.89 2.13
CA GLY A 7 4.44 -10.03 1.01
C GLY A 7 3.05 -9.44 1.20
N SER A 8 2.81 -8.30 0.55
CA SER A 8 1.58 -7.51 0.75
C SER A 8 0.30 -8.26 0.42
N PHE A 9 0.36 -9.25 -0.47
CA PHE A 9 -0.81 -10.03 -0.90
C PHE A 9 -0.75 -11.48 -0.43
N GLU A 10 0.19 -11.81 0.43
CA GLU A 10 0.36 -13.17 0.93
C GLU A 10 -0.46 -13.41 2.20
N ASN A 11 -1.72 -12.97 2.17
CA ASN A 11 -2.70 -13.24 3.22
C ASN A 11 -4.12 -13.17 2.64
N ASP A 12 -5.06 -13.80 3.33
CA ASP A 12 -6.43 -13.96 2.83
C ASP A 12 -7.17 -12.64 2.70
N HIS A 13 -6.99 -11.73 3.65
CA HIS A 13 -7.72 -10.45 3.65
C HIS A 13 -7.29 -9.55 2.50
N ALA A 14 -6.00 -9.47 2.25
CA ALA A 14 -5.48 -8.70 1.12
C ALA A 14 -5.90 -9.33 -0.20
N ALA A 15 -5.86 -10.66 -0.30
CA ALA A 15 -6.26 -11.35 -1.52
C ALA A 15 -7.75 -11.15 -1.82
N ASP A 16 -8.60 -11.20 -0.79
CA ASP A 16 -10.04 -10.96 -0.96
C ASP A 16 -10.31 -9.52 -1.42
N TRP A 17 -9.63 -8.55 -0.81
CA TRP A 17 -9.75 -7.15 -1.21
C TRP A 17 -9.30 -6.95 -2.66
N LEU A 18 -8.19 -7.57 -3.04
CA LEU A 18 -7.67 -7.49 -4.39
C LEU A 18 -8.68 -8.01 -5.42
N ALA A 19 -9.40 -9.08 -5.09
CA ALA A 19 -10.42 -9.64 -5.97
C ALA A 19 -11.55 -8.65 -6.25
N GLU A 20 -11.78 -7.70 -5.35
CA GLU A 20 -12.82 -6.68 -5.49
C GLU A 20 -12.29 -5.35 -6.03
N LEU A 21 -11.00 -5.29 -6.40
CA LEU A 21 -10.37 -4.03 -6.80
C LEU A 21 -11.09 -3.36 -7.97
N GLY A 22 -11.70 -4.13 -8.85
CA GLY A 22 -12.47 -3.58 -9.97
C GLY A 22 -13.63 -2.69 -9.56
N THR A 23 -14.11 -2.80 -8.32
CA THR A 23 -15.20 -1.98 -7.79
C THR A 23 -14.69 -0.77 -6.99
N ILE A 24 -13.38 -0.63 -6.85
CA ILE A 24 -12.77 0.41 -6.02
C ILE A 24 -12.51 1.65 -6.86
N ALA A 25 -12.95 2.80 -6.36
CA ALA A 25 -12.65 4.10 -6.95
C ALA A 25 -11.47 4.75 -6.21
N PRO A 26 -10.76 5.71 -6.82
CA PRO A 26 -9.66 6.40 -6.14
C PRO A 26 -10.05 7.01 -4.80
N ASP A 27 -11.27 7.54 -4.66
CA ASP A 27 -11.74 8.10 -3.40
C ASP A 27 -11.86 7.05 -2.29
N ASP A 28 -12.08 5.78 -2.65
CA ASP A 28 -12.13 4.70 -1.67
C ASP A 28 -10.78 4.47 -1.03
N LEU A 29 -9.69 4.65 -1.77
CA LEU A 29 -8.33 4.58 -1.23
C LEU A 29 -8.13 5.64 -0.15
N THR A 30 -8.57 6.85 -0.42
CA THR A 30 -8.48 7.96 0.55
C THR A 30 -9.21 7.60 1.84
N LYS A 31 -10.40 7.00 1.74
CA LYS A 31 -11.18 6.59 2.91
C LYS A 31 -10.47 5.50 3.70
N ILE A 32 -9.92 4.51 3.01
CA ILE A 32 -9.20 3.40 3.65
C ILE A 32 -8.04 3.96 4.49
N PHE A 33 -7.22 4.82 3.89
CA PHE A 33 -6.06 5.36 4.59
C PHE A 33 -6.45 6.36 5.68
N GLY A 34 -7.44 7.19 5.43
CA GLY A 34 -7.89 8.18 6.41
C GLY A 34 -8.43 7.52 7.67
N GLN A 35 -9.24 6.51 7.52
CA GLN A 35 -9.76 5.76 8.66
C GLN A 35 -8.64 5.10 9.44
N ALA A 36 -7.70 4.48 8.73
CA ALA A 36 -6.58 3.79 9.37
C ALA A 36 -5.66 4.75 10.10
N ALA A 37 -5.38 5.92 9.53
CA ALA A 37 -4.45 6.88 10.11
C ALA A 37 -5.00 7.54 11.37
N ASP A 38 -6.30 7.79 11.41
CA ASP A 38 -6.91 8.65 12.43
C ASP A 38 -7.75 7.91 13.48
N ASP A 39 -8.05 6.63 13.26
CA ASP A 39 -8.87 5.85 14.21
C ASP A 39 -8.04 5.56 15.48
N PRO A 40 -8.52 5.94 16.68
CA PRO A 40 -7.79 5.66 17.92
C PRO A 40 -7.92 4.21 18.39
N ALA A 41 -8.83 3.42 17.82
CA ALA A 41 -9.06 2.05 18.24
C ALA A 41 -7.87 1.16 17.85
N TYR A 42 -7.76 -0.01 18.50
CA TYR A 42 -6.76 -1.01 18.14
C TYR A 42 -6.96 -1.45 16.69
N PHE A 43 -5.89 -1.38 15.92
CA PHE A 43 -5.96 -1.60 14.48
C PHE A 43 -5.85 -3.09 14.16
N GLU A 44 -6.97 -3.71 13.88
CA GLU A 44 -7.07 -5.15 13.68
C GLU A 44 -6.38 -5.61 12.39
N ALA A 45 -5.92 -6.86 12.39
CA ALA A 45 -5.14 -7.41 11.28
C ALA A 45 -5.86 -7.39 9.94
N PRO A 46 -7.17 -7.72 9.84
CA PRO A 46 -7.86 -7.64 8.55
C PRO A 46 -7.79 -6.24 7.92
N ALA A 47 -8.10 -5.21 8.70
CA ALA A 47 -8.06 -3.83 8.21
C ALA A 47 -6.64 -3.39 7.88
N ALA A 48 -5.66 -3.78 8.72
CA ALA A 48 -4.25 -3.47 8.46
C ALA A 48 -3.77 -4.12 7.16
N SER A 49 -4.17 -5.36 6.91
CA SER A 49 -3.81 -6.06 5.67
C SER A 49 -4.39 -5.37 4.44
N VAL A 50 -5.60 -4.85 4.53
CA VAL A 50 -6.21 -4.07 3.43
C VAL A 50 -5.45 -2.77 3.20
N VAL A 51 -5.01 -2.09 4.25
CA VAL A 51 -4.20 -0.87 4.11
C VAL A 51 -2.91 -1.18 3.34
N VAL A 52 -2.25 -2.28 3.66
CA VAL A 52 -1.01 -2.66 2.96
C VAL A 52 -1.30 -2.94 1.49
N ALA A 53 -2.37 -3.68 1.18
CA ALA A 53 -2.77 -3.95 -0.20
C ALA A 53 -3.11 -2.67 -0.96
N ALA A 54 -3.87 -1.78 -0.34
CA ALA A 54 -4.23 -0.49 -0.95
C ALA A 54 -2.99 0.38 -1.20
N ALA A 55 -2.01 0.34 -0.30
CA ALA A 55 -0.75 1.06 -0.47
C ALA A 55 0.06 0.53 -1.66
N GLU A 56 -0.01 -0.78 -1.94
CA GLU A 56 0.61 -1.34 -3.13
C GLU A 56 -0.02 -0.77 -4.41
N VAL A 57 -1.33 -0.54 -4.39
CA VAL A 57 -2.01 0.11 -5.52
C VAL A 57 -1.47 1.54 -5.70
N VAL A 58 -1.31 2.30 -4.61
CA VAL A 58 -0.74 3.65 -4.67
C VAL A 58 0.69 3.60 -5.20
N ALA A 59 1.51 2.66 -4.73
CA ALA A 59 2.88 2.51 -5.22
C ALA A 59 2.90 2.23 -6.72
N ALA A 60 2.00 1.37 -7.20
CA ALA A 60 1.89 1.08 -8.63
C ALA A 60 1.45 2.32 -9.43
N LEU A 61 0.47 3.08 -8.93
CA LEU A 61 0.09 4.36 -9.54
C LEU A 61 1.27 5.33 -9.58
N ASN A 62 2.13 5.26 -8.58
CA ASN A 62 3.32 6.11 -8.46
C ASN A 62 4.47 5.64 -9.38
N GLY A 63 4.27 4.59 -10.15
CA GLY A 63 5.30 4.05 -11.04
C GLY A 63 6.33 3.18 -10.35
N ALA A 64 6.06 2.73 -9.12
CA ALA A 64 6.97 1.92 -8.32
C ALA A 64 6.27 0.67 -7.80
N PRO A 65 5.71 -0.18 -8.70
CA PRO A 65 5.06 -1.42 -8.29
C PRO A 65 6.08 -2.41 -7.73
N SER A 66 5.58 -3.39 -6.95
CA SER A 66 6.41 -4.51 -6.54
C SER A 66 6.73 -5.40 -7.74
N LYS A 67 7.77 -6.24 -7.60
CA LYS A 67 8.16 -7.16 -8.68
C LYS A 67 7.06 -8.14 -9.05
N GLY A 68 6.31 -8.60 -8.06
CA GLY A 68 5.23 -9.56 -8.26
C GLY A 68 3.86 -8.90 -8.25
N THR A 69 3.73 -7.69 -8.75
CA THR A 69 2.45 -6.96 -8.75
C THR A 69 1.38 -7.79 -9.45
N PRO A 70 0.25 -8.07 -8.75
CA PRO A 70 -0.84 -8.82 -9.34
C PRO A 70 -1.41 -8.15 -10.60
N PRO A 71 -1.87 -8.96 -11.59
CA PRO A 71 -2.45 -8.41 -12.82
C PRO A 71 -3.63 -7.48 -12.57
N GLU A 72 -4.41 -7.72 -11.55
CA GLU A 72 -5.55 -6.87 -11.18
C GLU A 72 -5.09 -5.42 -10.92
N ILE A 73 -3.94 -5.24 -10.25
CA ILE A 73 -3.41 -3.91 -9.98
C ILE A 73 -2.91 -3.27 -11.27
N VAL A 74 -2.20 -4.03 -12.11
CA VAL A 74 -1.72 -3.53 -13.40
C VAL A 74 -2.91 -3.02 -14.22
N LYS A 75 -3.96 -3.80 -14.29
CA LYS A 75 -5.17 -3.44 -15.03
C LYS A 75 -5.84 -2.19 -14.44
N TRP A 76 -5.98 -2.14 -13.11
CA TRP A 76 -6.64 -1.02 -12.43
C TRP A 76 -5.88 0.29 -12.60
N THR A 77 -4.53 0.24 -12.61
CA THR A 77 -3.70 1.44 -12.72
C THR A 77 -3.54 1.93 -14.16
N THR A 78 -3.90 1.13 -15.15
CA THR A 78 -3.78 1.49 -16.56
C THR A 78 -4.67 2.71 -16.86
N ASN A 79 -4.09 3.72 -17.51
CA ASN A 79 -4.75 4.97 -17.88
C ASN A 79 -5.24 5.81 -16.70
N ARG A 80 -4.77 5.53 -15.48
CA ARG A 80 -5.05 6.39 -14.32
C ARG A 80 -3.89 7.32 -14.06
N GLN A 81 -4.20 8.44 -13.42
CA GLN A 81 -3.19 9.44 -13.09
C GLN A 81 -2.33 8.98 -11.91
N ALA A 82 -1.13 9.53 -11.81
CA ALA A 82 -0.28 9.34 -10.65
C ALA A 82 -1.00 9.83 -9.39
N PRO A 83 -0.69 9.25 -8.21
CA PRO A 83 -1.34 9.68 -6.97
C PRO A 83 -0.96 11.11 -6.63
N THR A 84 -1.89 11.84 -6.00
CA THR A 84 -1.60 13.18 -5.52
C THR A 84 -0.63 13.12 -4.35
N PRO A 85 0.10 14.22 -4.07
CA PRO A 85 0.94 14.26 -2.85
C PRO A 85 0.14 14.02 -1.58
N GLU A 86 -1.10 14.48 -1.52
CA GLU A 86 -1.98 14.28 -0.37
C GLU A 86 -2.31 12.81 -0.16
N LEU A 87 -2.63 12.10 -1.23
CA LEU A 87 -2.92 10.67 -1.15
C LEU A 87 -1.68 9.88 -0.71
N LYS A 88 -0.53 10.22 -1.27
CA LYS A 88 0.74 9.58 -0.87
C LYS A 88 1.04 9.81 0.60
N ALA A 89 0.88 11.05 1.07
CA ALA A 89 1.12 11.37 2.48
C ALA A 89 0.18 10.60 3.40
N LEU A 90 -1.09 10.50 3.03
CA LEU A 90 -2.08 9.78 3.81
C LEU A 90 -1.77 8.28 3.86
N ALA A 91 -1.39 7.70 2.72
CA ALA A 91 -0.98 6.30 2.65
C ALA A 91 0.25 6.03 3.55
N LEU A 92 1.22 6.94 3.54
CA LEU A 92 2.40 6.81 4.38
C LEU A 92 2.06 6.87 5.87
N ARG A 93 1.14 7.76 6.26
CA ARG A 93 0.67 7.83 7.64
C ARG A 93 -0.02 6.53 8.08
N ALA A 94 -0.87 5.99 7.20
CA ALA A 94 -1.55 4.73 7.47
C ALA A 94 -0.56 3.57 7.59
N LEU A 95 0.41 3.49 6.70
CA LEU A 95 1.46 2.46 6.75
C LEU A 95 2.32 2.59 8.00
N ASP A 96 2.62 3.81 8.42
CA ASP A 96 3.40 4.05 9.62
C ASP A 96 2.66 3.50 10.84
N ARG A 97 1.35 3.70 10.91
CA ARG A 97 0.53 3.12 11.97
C ARG A 97 0.53 1.60 11.92
N VAL A 98 0.38 1.00 10.73
CA VAL A 98 0.43 -0.45 10.58
C VAL A 98 1.75 -0.99 11.10
N ARG A 99 2.85 -0.34 10.75
CA ARG A 99 4.20 -0.78 11.13
C ARG A 99 4.44 -0.67 12.63
N LYS A 100 3.92 0.38 13.26
CA LYS A 100 4.24 0.70 14.67
C LYS A 100 3.20 0.18 15.65
N ASN A 101 1.93 0.15 15.27
CA ASN A 101 0.85 -0.10 16.23
C ASN A 101 -0.35 -0.76 15.54
N SER A 102 -0.27 -2.07 15.33
CA SER A 102 -1.36 -2.85 14.76
C SER A 102 -1.30 -4.29 15.22
N GLU A 103 -2.45 -4.96 15.17
CA GLU A 103 -2.51 -6.40 15.40
C GLU A 103 -1.66 -7.16 14.39
N LEU A 104 -1.58 -6.69 13.16
CA LEU A 104 -0.78 -7.34 12.13
C LEU A 104 0.70 -7.37 12.54
N LYS A 105 1.22 -6.27 13.07
CA LYS A 105 2.58 -6.22 13.62
C LYS A 105 2.74 -7.23 14.75
N ASP A 106 1.78 -7.28 15.67
CA ASP A 106 1.84 -8.18 16.83
C ASP A 106 1.84 -9.65 16.39
N LEU A 107 1.04 -10.00 15.38
CA LEU A 107 1.00 -11.34 14.84
C LEU A 107 2.33 -11.74 14.20
N TRP A 108 2.99 -10.84 13.48
CA TRP A 108 4.29 -11.13 12.90
C TRP A 108 5.38 -11.24 13.97
N LEU A 109 5.27 -10.45 15.04
CA LEU A 109 6.17 -10.59 16.18
C LEU A 109 6.04 -11.98 16.83
N GLU A 110 4.81 -12.44 17.05
CA GLU A 110 4.54 -13.74 17.61
C GLU A 110 5.03 -14.89 16.71
N ALA A 111 4.96 -14.68 15.39
CA ALA A 111 5.37 -15.67 14.41
C ALA A 111 6.88 -15.65 14.12
N ASP A 112 7.64 -14.82 14.84
CA ASP A 112 9.09 -14.65 14.65
C ASP A 112 9.45 -14.21 13.22
N GLY A 113 8.56 -13.44 12.58
CA GLY A 113 8.76 -12.91 11.23
C GLY A 113 8.79 -11.39 11.17
N LEU A 114 8.94 -10.72 12.31
CA LEU A 114 8.81 -9.27 12.39
C LEU A 114 9.83 -8.53 11.52
N ASN A 115 11.08 -9.01 11.49
CA ASN A 115 12.13 -8.32 10.73
C ASN A 115 11.84 -8.33 9.23
N ASP A 116 11.45 -9.47 8.68
CA ASP A 116 11.14 -9.59 7.25
C ASP A 116 9.90 -8.76 6.91
N TRP A 117 8.88 -8.82 7.76
CA TRP A 117 7.66 -8.05 7.55
C TRP A 117 7.94 -6.53 7.63
N THR A 118 8.70 -6.09 8.63
CA THR A 118 9.06 -4.68 8.78
C THR A 118 9.82 -4.18 7.56
N ALA A 119 10.77 -4.98 7.06
CA ALA A 119 11.52 -4.61 5.85
C ALA A 119 10.59 -4.48 4.64
N ALA A 120 9.61 -5.38 4.51
CA ALA A 120 8.64 -5.32 3.42
C ALA A 120 7.77 -4.05 3.50
N ILE A 121 7.33 -3.68 4.71
CA ILE A 121 6.55 -2.44 4.91
C ILE A 121 7.40 -1.21 4.61
N GLN A 122 8.65 -1.19 5.05
CA GLN A 122 9.56 -0.07 4.77
C GLN A 122 9.85 0.07 3.29
N ASP A 123 10.02 -1.04 2.58
CA ASP A 123 10.17 -1.01 1.12
C ASP A 123 8.93 -0.41 0.46
N LEU A 124 7.75 -0.82 0.90
CA LEU A 124 6.49 -0.27 0.39
C LEU A 124 6.39 1.23 0.67
N GLN A 125 6.75 1.68 1.87
CA GLN A 125 6.76 3.10 2.20
C GLN A 125 7.68 3.89 1.27
N THR A 126 8.85 3.35 0.97
CA THR A 126 9.79 3.96 0.04
C THR A 126 9.19 4.10 -1.36
N ARG A 127 8.53 3.05 -1.84
CA ARG A 127 7.92 3.04 -3.18
C ARG A 127 6.73 4.00 -3.27
N VAL A 128 5.91 4.09 -2.22
CA VAL A 128 4.81 5.05 -2.16
C VAL A 128 5.34 6.49 -2.15
N GLY A 129 6.39 6.76 -1.38
CA GLY A 129 6.92 8.10 -1.20
C GLY A 129 7.84 8.60 -2.29
N SER A 130 8.35 7.71 -3.14
CA SER A 130 9.31 8.07 -4.18
C SER A 130 8.66 8.90 -5.30
N TYR A 131 9.48 9.57 -6.07
CA TYR A 131 9.01 10.09 -7.36
C TYR A 131 8.87 8.91 -8.31
N SER A 132 7.73 8.81 -8.99
CA SER A 132 7.57 7.75 -9.98
C SER A 132 8.49 7.98 -11.16
N ALA A 133 8.95 6.88 -11.79
CA ALA A 133 9.76 6.99 -13.00
C ALA A 133 9.01 7.76 -14.10
N TYR A 134 7.71 7.53 -14.23
CA TYR A 134 6.88 8.24 -15.18
C TYR A 134 6.86 9.74 -14.88
N ARG A 135 6.67 10.14 -13.63
CA ARG A 135 6.64 11.55 -13.24
C ARG A 135 7.99 12.21 -13.41
N ILE A 136 9.07 11.49 -13.12
CA ILE A 136 10.42 12.00 -13.33
C ILE A 136 10.64 12.30 -14.80
N VAL A 137 10.28 11.39 -15.70
CA VAL A 137 10.40 11.59 -17.14
C VAL A 137 9.55 12.78 -17.58
N SER A 138 8.30 12.84 -17.14
CA SER A 138 7.42 13.96 -17.47
C SER A 138 7.92 15.28 -16.90
N GLY A 139 8.42 15.25 -15.67
CA GLY A 139 8.99 16.43 -15.01
C GLY A 139 10.26 16.90 -15.70
N ILE A 140 11.13 15.99 -16.08
CA ILE A 140 12.34 16.31 -16.81
C ILE A 140 11.99 16.90 -18.16
N ALA A 141 11.05 16.31 -18.87
CA ALA A 141 10.60 16.84 -20.15
C ALA A 141 10.07 18.27 -19.99
N ARG A 142 9.37 18.54 -18.90
CA ARG A 142 8.87 19.88 -18.61
C ARG A 142 9.97 20.83 -18.20
N PHE A 143 10.93 20.38 -17.40
CA PHE A 143 12.04 21.20 -16.92
C PHE A 143 13.05 21.50 -18.03
N ASN A 144 13.21 20.55 -18.91
CA ASN A 144 14.14 20.69 -20.04
C ASN A 144 13.52 21.41 -21.22
N ASN A 145 12.29 21.73 -21.10
CA ASN A 145 11.54 22.51 -22.08
C ASN A 145 12.08 23.92 -22.14
#